data_7c9932c944a7933718e0d7525b419342
#
_entry.id   7c9932c944a7933718e0d7525b419342
#
_cell.length_a   1.000
_cell.length_b   1.000
_cell.length_c   1.000
_cell.angle_alpha   90.00
_cell.angle_beta   90.00
_cell.angle_gamma   90.00
#
_symmetry.space_group_name_H-M   'P 1'
#
loop_
_entity.id
_entity.type
_entity.pdbx_description
1 polymer ?
#
loop_
_entity_poly.entity_id
_entity_poly.type
_entity_poly.pdbx_seq_one_letter_code
_entity_poly.pdbx_strand_id
1 'polypeptide(L)'
;NMNLDKIKFNKKIRYVIIASGININIDNSKKDWKNSYYVNVTKTKIIIDYCFENNIIPIYISSDGVFDGLKGGYIETDKKNPVNCYGTIKNEVEDYLLKSGNKFMILRMGRVFGTDLCDDTIITNTIRQLKERKTLLCANDEIFTPLYIDDLCKAIIKLIRKRYEGVLHLISIESISRYEIAKTIQKYFNLRNIE
;
A
#
# COMPACT_ATOMS: atom_id res chain seq x y z
N ASN A 1 -20.17 -9.66 -5.40
CA ASN A 1 -20.92 -8.40 -5.63
C ASN A 1 -21.29 -7.81 -4.27
N MET A 2 -20.43 -6.94 -3.75
CA MET A 2 -20.77 -6.16 -2.57
C MET A 2 -21.82 -5.10 -2.99
N ASN A 3 -23.05 -5.28 -2.52
CA ASN A 3 -24.11 -4.29 -2.74
C ASN A 3 -23.91 -3.16 -1.73
N LEU A 4 -23.32 -2.05 -2.19
CA LEU A 4 -23.01 -0.89 -1.35
C LEU A 4 -24.26 -0.21 -0.79
N ASP A 5 -25.43 -0.41 -1.42
CA ASP A 5 -26.72 0.13 -0.94
C ASP A 5 -27.14 -0.47 0.41
N LYS A 6 -26.50 -1.56 0.83
CA LYS A 6 -26.75 -2.22 2.13
C LYS A 6 -25.77 -1.83 3.23
N ILE A 7 -24.71 -1.08 2.92
CA ILE A 7 -23.76 -0.64 3.92
C ILE A 7 -24.36 0.57 4.65
N LYS A 8 -24.89 0.34 5.84
CA LYS A 8 -25.31 1.41 6.75
C LYS A 8 -24.26 1.56 7.83
N PHE A 9 -23.50 2.64 7.79
CA PHE A 9 -22.61 2.96 8.88
C PHE A 9 -23.40 3.46 10.10
N ASN A 10 -22.93 3.05 11.28
CA ASN A 10 -23.47 3.61 12.53
C ASN A 10 -23.14 5.13 12.57
N LYS A 11 -24.09 5.96 13.02
CA LYS A 11 -23.92 7.42 13.16
C LYS A 11 -22.72 7.86 14.02
N LYS A 12 -22.09 6.92 14.75
CA LYS A 12 -20.90 7.17 15.57
C LYS A 12 -19.58 7.01 14.81
N ILE A 13 -19.60 6.49 13.58
CA ILE A 13 -18.39 6.30 12.77
C ILE A 13 -17.92 7.66 12.27
N ARG A 14 -16.65 7.98 12.51
CA ARG A 14 -16.00 9.22 12.06
C ARG A 14 -14.98 9.00 10.97
N TYR A 15 -14.43 7.80 10.88
CA TYR A 15 -13.38 7.44 9.93
C TYR A 15 -13.68 6.10 9.29
N VAL A 16 -13.38 5.96 8.02
CA VAL A 16 -13.43 4.69 7.28
C VAL A 16 -12.08 4.48 6.62
N ILE A 17 -11.41 3.37 6.97
CA ILE A 17 -10.15 2.97 6.35
C ILE A 17 -10.46 2.15 5.11
N ILE A 18 -10.02 2.64 3.95
CA ILE A 18 -10.20 1.99 2.65
C ILE A 18 -8.88 1.30 2.30
N ALA A 19 -8.76 0.05 2.75
CA ALA A 19 -7.61 -0.83 2.53
C ALA A 19 -7.93 -1.97 1.55
N SER A 20 -9.15 -2.04 1.05
CA SER A 20 -9.59 -3.07 0.12
C SER A 20 -9.06 -2.82 -1.30
N GLY A 21 -8.82 -3.89 -2.03
CA GLY A 21 -8.44 -3.85 -3.42
C GLY A 21 -8.21 -5.25 -3.98
N ILE A 22 -8.26 -5.37 -5.29
CA ILE A 22 -7.86 -6.60 -5.99
C ILE A 22 -6.42 -6.40 -6.46
N ASN A 23 -5.56 -7.38 -6.16
CA ASN A 23 -4.19 -7.38 -6.69
C ASN A 23 -4.23 -7.43 -8.23
N ILE A 24 -3.44 -6.55 -8.83
CA ILE A 24 -3.26 -6.52 -10.28
C ILE A 24 -1.99 -7.31 -10.56
N ASN A 25 -2.15 -8.51 -11.13
CA ASN A 25 -1.01 -9.16 -11.75
C ASN A 25 -0.63 -8.37 -13.00
N ILE A 26 0.60 -7.88 -13.03
CA ILE A 26 1.14 -6.98 -14.07
C ILE A 26 1.07 -7.66 -15.46
N ASP A 27 1.06 -8.99 -15.49
CA ASP A 27 1.04 -9.81 -16.74
C ASP A 27 -0.37 -10.13 -17.26
N ASN A 28 -1.43 -9.59 -16.65
CA ASN A 28 -2.80 -10.01 -16.93
C ASN A 28 -3.48 -9.19 -18.03
N SER A 29 -4.34 -9.89 -18.78
CA SER A 29 -5.11 -9.44 -19.92
C SER A 29 -5.94 -8.16 -19.69
N LYS A 30 -6.37 -7.50 -20.78
CA LYS A 30 -7.29 -6.34 -20.75
C LYS A 30 -8.57 -6.57 -19.91
N LYS A 31 -8.99 -7.82 -19.71
CA LYS A 31 -10.17 -8.18 -18.92
C LYS A 31 -9.92 -7.98 -17.42
N ASP A 32 -8.74 -8.38 -16.95
CA ASP A 32 -8.35 -8.22 -15.54
C ASP A 32 -8.15 -6.76 -15.18
N TRP A 33 -7.66 -5.94 -16.12
CA TRP A 33 -7.59 -4.49 -15.96
C TRP A 33 -8.97 -3.88 -15.71
N LYS A 34 -9.99 -4.20 -16.51
CA LYS A 34 -11.34 -3.66 -16.34
C LYS A 34 -11.94 -4.00 -14.97
N ASN A 35 -11.77 -5.25 -14.52
CA ASN A 35 -12.26 -5.68 -13.22
C ASN A 35 -11.50 -5.00 -12.08
N SER A 36 -10.18 -4.94 -12.18
CA SER A 36 -9.33 -4.27 -11.18
C SER A 36 -9.63 -2.78 -11.10
N TYR A 37 -9.77 -2.11 -12.23
CA TYR A 37 -10.16 -0.71 -12.29
C TYR A 37 -11.56 -0.48 -11.66
N TYR A 38 -12.52 -1.30 -12.03
CA TYR A 38 -13.88 -1.21 -11.47
C TYR A 38 -13.89 -1.34 -9.95
N VAL A 39 -13.18 -2.31 -9.40
CA VAL A 39 -13.13 -2.51 -7.94
C VAL A 39 -12.28 -1.44 -7.26
N ASN A 40 -11.06 -1.22 -7.75
CA ASN A 40 -10.09 -0.39 -7.06
C ASN A 40 -10.30 1.12 -7.27
N VAL A 41 -10.97 1.52 -8.33
CA VAL A 41 -11.27 2.93 -8.61
C VAL A 41 -12.75 3.22 -8.46
N THR A 42 -13.59 2.61 -9.31
CA THR A 42 -15.01 2.96 -9.36
C THR A 42 -15.72 2.69 -8.03
N LYS A 43 -15.54 1.50 -7.46
CA LYS A 43 -16.15 1.16 -6.16
C LYS A 43 -15.56 1.96 -5.01
N THR A 44 -14.26 2.24 -5.06
CA THR A 44 -13.60 3.07 -4.06
C THR A 44 -14.14 4.49 -4.05
N LYS A 45 -14.33 5.11 -5.23
CA LYS A 45 -14.95 6.44 -5.34
C LYS A 45 -16.36 6.48 -4.74
N ILE A 46 -17.18 5.45 -4.99
CA ILE A 46 -18.53 5.35 -4.40
C ILE A 46 -18.46 5.30 -2.87
N ILE A 47 -17.48 4.55 -2.30
CA ILE A 47 -17.30 4.51 -0.83
C ILE A 47 -16.87 5.88 -0.30
N ILE A 48 -16.00 6.58 -1.02
CA ILE A 48 -15.54 7.92 -0.67
C ILE A 48 -16.72 8.90 -0.66
N ASP A 49 -17.55 8.90 -1.72
CA ASP A 49 -18.73 9.76 -1.82
C ASP A 49 -19.70 9.51 -0.68
N TYR A 50 -19.97 8.23 -0.38
CA TYR A 50 -20.79 7.87 0.76
C TYR A 50 -20.19 8.39 2.09
N CYS A 51 -18.87 8.36 2.25
CA CYS A 51 -18.22 8.93 3.43
C CYS A 51 -18.51 10.44 3.52
N PHE A 52 -18.34 11.18 2.43
CA PHE A 52 -18.56 12.62 2.39
C PHE A 52 -20.02 13.00 2.68
N GLU A 53 -20.96 12.30 2.08
CA GLU A 53 -22.42 12.51 2.31
C GLU A 53 -22.82 12.27 3.78
N ASN A 54 -22.06 11.44 4.51
CA ASN A 54 -22.33 11.11 5.90
C ASN A 54 -21.39 11.79 6.91
N ASN A 55 -20.61 12.80 6.48
CA ASN A 55 -19.61 13.49 7.31
C ASN A 55 -18.56 12.54 7.94
N ILE A 56 -18.19 11.50 7.21
CA ILE A 56 -17.15 10.53 7.57
C ILE A 56 -15.87 10.89 6.82
N ILE A 57 -14.74 10.84 7.49
CA ILE A 57 -13.43 11.11 6.88
C ILE A 57 -12.87 9.81 6.30
N PRO A 58 -12.74 9.67 4.97
CA PRO A 58 -12.09 8.51 4.37
C PRO A 58 -10.57 8.55 4.61
N ILE A 59 -10.02 7.41 4.99
CA ILE A 59 -8.58 7.16 5.08
C ILE A 59 -8.23 6.20 3.95
N TYR A 60 -7.62 6.71 2.90
CA TYR A 60 -7.25 5.92 1.74
C TYR A 60 -5.83 5.39 1.86
N ILE A 61 -5.69 4.07 1.79
CA ILE A 61 -4.39 3.40 1.75
C ILE A 61 -3.87 3.44 0.32
N SER A 62 -2.93 4.34 0.08
CA SER A 62 -2.22 4.50 -1.19
C SER A 62 -0.85 3.82 -1.16
N SER A 63 0.01 4.12 -2.11
CA SER A 63 1.31 3.48 -2.28
C SER A 63 2.36 4.49 -2.78
N ASP A 64 3.62 4.19 -2.51
CA ASP A 64 4.79 4.78 -3.17
C ASP A 64 4.82 4.56 -4.69
N GLY A 65 4.10 3.52 -5.18
CA GLY A 65 3.94 3.26 -6.61
C GLY A 65 3.25 4.37 -7.42
N VAL A 66 2.79 5.47 -6.78
CA VAL A 66 2.34 6.68 -7.49
C VAL A 66 3.50 7.48 -8.08
N PHE A 67 4.74 7.16 -7.73
CA PHE A 67 5.96 7.76 -8.26
C PHE A 67 6.66 6.83 -9.26
N ASP A 68 7.57 7.39 -10.07
CA ASP A 68 8.32 6.63 -11.09
C ASP A 68 9.56 5.91 -10.55
N GLY A 69 9.98 6.21 -9.33
CA GLY A 69 11.16 5.60 -8.70
C GLY A 69 12.52 6.14 -9.18
N LEU A 70 12.55 7.08 -10.11
CA LEU A 70 13.81 7.57 -10.72
C LEU A 70 14.66 8.42 -9.77
N LYS A 71 13.99 9.28 -8.97
CA LYS A 71 14.66 10.23 -8.07
C LYS A 71 15.03 9.60 -6.73
N GLY A 72 14.16 8.77 -6.17
CA GLY A 72 14.19 8.37 -4.76
C GLY A 72 13.86 9.55 -3.82
N GLY A 73 13.69 9.27 -2.52
CA GLY A 73 13.46 10.30 -1.51
C GLY A 73 12.30 11.26 -1.82
N TYR A 74 11.23 10.77 -2.41
CA TYR A 74 10.05 11.59 -2.72
C TYR A 74 9.37 12.11 -1.46
N ILE A 75 8.88 13.34 -1.53
CA ILE A 75 8.05 13.96 -0.49
C ILE A 75 6.59 14.04 -0.96
N GLU A 76 5.67 14.33 -0.06
CA GLU A 76 4.22 14.31 -0.32
C GLU A 76 3.78 15.27 -1.43
N THR A 77 4.52 16.36 -1.63
CA THR A 77 4.26 17.41 -2.63
C THR A 77 4.91 17.15 -3.98
N ASP A 78 5.75 16.12 -4.11
CA ASP A 78 6.39 15.77 -5.38
C ASP A 78 5.35 15.35 -6.42
N LYS A 79 5.69 15.64 -7.69
CA LYS A 79 4.84 15.25 -8.81
C LYS A 79 4.73 13.73 -8.92
N LYS A 80 3.51 13.23 -8.92
CA LYS A 80 3.22 11.82 -9.17
C LYS A 80 3.44 11.48 -10.65
N ASN A 81 4.05 10.32 -10.92
CA ASN A 81 4.30 9.81 -12.26
C ASN A 81 4.33 8.26 -12.24
N PRO A 82 3.17 7.60 -12.04
CA PRO A 82 3.12 6.15 -11.92
C PRO A 82 3.52 5.46 -13.23
N VAL A 83 4.39 4.45 -13.15
CA VAL A 83 4.93 3.72 -14.30
C VAL A 83 4.22 2.37 -14.54
N ASN A 84 3.29 1.99 -13.69
CA ASN A 84 2.54 0.74 -13.82
C ASN A 84 1.05 0.90 -13.52
N CYS A 85 0.28 -0.12 -13.88
CA CYS A 85 -1.18 -0.12 -13.69
C CYS A 85 -1.61 0.06 -12.23
N TYR A 86 -0.90 -0.51 -11.29
CA TYR A 86 -1.20 -0.41 -9.87
C TYR A 86 -1.04 1.04 -9.38
N GLY A 87 0.09 1.66 -9.68
CA GLY A 87 0.34 3.06 -9.35
C GLY A 87 -0.66 4.01 -10.01
N THR A 88 -1.03 3.75 -11.27
CA THR A 88 -2.05 4.54 -11.99
C THR A 88 -3.40 4.51 -11.28
N ILE A 89 -3.85 3.33 -10.85
CA ILE A 89 -5.10 3.17 -10.09
C ILE A 89 -5.04 3.92 -8.77
N LYS A 90 -3.92 3.79 -8.03
CA LYS A 90 -3.73 4.51 -6.77
C LYS A 90 -3.76 6.02 -6.98
N ASN A 91 -3.03 6.49 -7.99
CA ASN A 91 -2.98 7.91 -8.35
C ASN A 91 -4.36 8.48 -8.69
N GLU A 92 -5.19 7.75 -9.42
CA GLU A 92 -6.51 8.23 -9.82
C GLU A 92 -7.46 8.44 -8.63
N VAL A 93 -7.39 7.57 -7.63
CA VAL A 93 -8.18 7.74 -6.40
C VAL A 93 -7.63 8.89 -5.55
N GLU A 94 -6.31 9.06 -5.50
CA GLU A 94 -5.72 10.22 -4.83
C GLU A 94 -6.17 11.53 -5.47
N ASP A 95 -6.13 11.62 -6.81
CA ASP A 95 -6.56 12.81 -7.54
C ASP A 95 -8.04 13.12 -7.31
N TYR A 96 -8.86 12.08 -7.17
CA TYR A 96 -10.27 12.23 -6.83
C TYR A 96 -10.45 12.85 -5.43
N LEU A 97 -9.74 12.34 -4.43
CA LEU A 97 -9.75 12.87 -3.07
C LEU A 97 -9.23 14.31 -3.01
N LEU A 98 -8.10 14.59 -3.67
CA LEU A 98 -7.47 15.90 -3.70
C LEU A 98 -8.37 16.98 -4.33
N LYS A 99 -9.17 16.61 -5.33
CA LYS A 99 -10.11 17.52 -6.00
C LYS A 99 -11.44 17.70 -5.28
N SER A 100 -11.72 16.89 -4.27
CA SER A 100 -13.05 16.85 -3.62
C SER A 100 -13.36 18.09 -2.78
N GLY A 101 -12.36 18.83 -2.30
CA GLY A 101 -12.54 19.92 -1.33
C GLY A 101 -12.98 19.46 0.07
N ASN A 102 -13.11 18.16 0.30
CA ASN A 102 -13.54 17.57 1.55
C ASN A 102 -12.33 17.14 2.43
N LYS A 103 -12.63 16.77 3.68
CA LYS A 103 -11.64 16.21 4.59
C LYS A 103 -11.34 14.75 4.24
N PHE A 104 -10.07 14.43 4.12
CA PHE A 104 -9.60 13.07 3.85
C PHE A 104 -8.21 12.84 4.46
N MET A 105 -7.79 11.59 4.44
CA MET A 105 -6.42 11.18 4.73
C MET A 105 -5.95 10.22 3.64
N ILE A 106 -4.84 10.53 2.99
CA ILE A 106 -4.16 9.66 2.03
C ILE A 106 -2.86 9.21 2.69
N LEU A 107 -2.70 7.91 2.85
CA LEU A 107 -1.51 7.31 3.44
C LEU A 107 -0.77 6.52 2.36
N ARG A 108 0.33 7.08 1.85
CA ARG A 108 1.22 6.41 0.90
C ARG A 108 2.18 5.53 1.67
N MET A 109 2.15 4.26 1.37
CA MET A 109 2.98 3.26 2.04
C MET A 109 3.94 2.61 1.06
N GLY A 110 5.10 2.21 1.57
CA GLY A 110 5.98 1.27 0.90
C GLY A 110 5.54 -0.19 1.10
N ARG A 111 6.49 -1.11 1.10
CA ARG A 111 6.23 -2.53 1.33
C ARG A 111 5.90 -2.79 2.80
N VAL A 112 4.69 -3.25 3.09
CA VAL A 112 4.28 -3.66 4.43
C VAL A 112 4.56 -5.14 4.63
N PHE A 113 4.99 -5.52 5.83
CA PHE A 113 5.21 -6.92 6.20
C PHE A 113 4.68 -7.20 7.61
N GLY A 114 4.35 -8.46 7.85
CA GLY A 114 3.89 -8.98 9.13
C GLY A 114 4.77 -10.12 9.64
N THR A 115 4.28 -10.82 10.64
CA THR A 115 4.93 -12.01 11.23
C THR A 115 4.29 -13.32 10.78
N ASP A 116 3.19 -13.26 10.04
CA ASP A 116 2.56 -14.45 9.49
C ASP A 116 3.37 -14.97 8.30
N LEU A 117 3.96 -16.15 8.45
CA LEU A 117 4.74 -16.78 7.39
C LEU A 117 3.88 -17.23 6.19
N CYS A 118 2.57 -17.23 6.33
CA CYS A 118 1.63 -17.54 5.26
C CYS A 118 1.26 -16.31 4.42
N ASP A 119 1.63 -15.10 4.84
CA ASP A 119 1.44 -13.93 3.99
C ASP A 119 2.43 -13.96 2.80
N ASP A 120 2.05 -13.36 1.68
CA ASP A 120 2.89 -13.31 0.47
C ASP A 120 3.71 -12.02 0.38
N THR A 121 4.21 -11.53 1.52
CA THR A 121 5.08 -10.36 1.54
C THR A 121 6.48 -10.70 1.02
N ILE A 122 7.24 -9.68 0.64
CA ILE A 122 8.62 -9.86 0.17
C ILE A 122 9.49 -10.55 1.23
N ILE A 123 9.27 -10.26 2.52
CA ILE A 123 10.03 -10.83 3.63
C ILE A 123 9.70 -12.30 3.81
N THR A 124 8.41 -12.65 3.90
CA THR A 124 7.98 -14.04 4.11
C THR A 124 8.29 -14.92 2.92
N ASN A 125 8.14 -14.42 1.69
CA ASN A 125 8.55 -15.11 0.49
C ASN A 125 10.06 -15.36 0.44
N THR A 126 10.87 -14.38 0.83
CA THR A 126 12.32 -14.55 0.91
C THR A 126 12.70 -15.61 1.96
N ILE A 127 12.10 -15.57 3.15
CA ILE A 127 12.32 -16.57 4.20
C ILE A 127 11.99 -17.98 3.68
N ARG A 128 10.83 -18.13 3.01
CA ARG A 128 10.37 -19.42 2.47
C ARG A 128 11.35 -19.96 1.46
N GLN A 129 11.73 -19.16 0.47
CA GLN A 129 12.65 -19.58 -0.59
C GLN A 129 14.05 -19.93 -0.04
N LEU A 130 14.57 -19.14 0.90
CA LEU A 130 15.84 -19.43 1.55
C LEU A 130 15.80 -20.74 2.36
N LYS A 131 14.72 -21.02 3.07
CA LYS A 131 14.53 -22.28 3.79
C LYS A 131 14.43 -23.50 2.84
N GLU A 132 13.85 -23.31 1.66
CA GLU A 132 13.76 -24.31 0.60
C GLU A 132 15.10 -24.48 -0.17
N ARG A 133 16.15 -23.76 0.23
CA ARG A 133 17.47 -23.76 -0.42
C ARG A 133 17.42 -23.42 -1.92
N LYS A 134 16.50 -22.56 -2.30
CA LYS A 134 16.41 -22.05 -3.66
C LYS A 134 17.42 -20.92 -3.89
N THR A 135 18.01 -20.89 -5.08
CA THR A 135 18.81 -19.73 -5.51
C THR A 135 17.91 -18.51 -5.66
N LEU A 136 18.25 -17.43 -4.99
CA LEU A 136 17.52 -16.18 -5.09
C LEU A 136 18.29 -15.20 -5.98
N LEU A 137 17.64 -14.75 -7.06
CA LEU A 137 18.09 -13.60 -7.82
C LEU A 137 17.49 -12.35 -7.16
N CYS A 138 18.34 -11.53 -6.55
CA CYS A 138 17.92 -10.33 -5.86
C CYS A 138 18.53 -9.10 -6.52
N ALA A 139 17.66 -8.16 -6.91
CA ALA A 139 18.11 -6.84 -7.37
C ALA A 139 18.79 -6.09 -6.22
N ASN A 140 19.90 -5.43 -6.51
CA ASN A 140 20.61 -4.58 -5.55
C ASN A 140 20.26 -3.09 -5.69
N ASP A 141 19.60 -2.73 -6.78
CA ASP A 141 19.11 -1.40 -7.14
C ASP A 141 17.61 -1.20 -6.90
N GLU A 142 16.89 -2.25 -6.55
CA GLU A 142 15.49 -2.18 -6.12
C GLU A 142 15.44 -1.87 -4.62
N ILE A 143 15.21 -0.60 -4.27
CA ILE A 143 15.24 -0.11 -2.90
C ILE A 143 13.83 -0.01 -2.33
N PHE A 144 13.66 -0.48 -1.11
CA PHE A 144 12.40 -0.45 -0.37
C PHE A 144 12.54 0.29 0.96
N THR A 145 11.41 0.73 1.48
CA THR A 145 11.24 1.20 2.85
C THR A 145 10.24 0.29 3.57
N PRO A 146 10.65 -0.94 3.98
CA PRO A 146 9.73 -1.92 4.54
C PRO A 146 9.17 -1.44 5.88
N LEU A 147 7.85 -1.51 6.05
CA LEU A 147 7.15 -1.07 7.24
C LEU A 147 6.49 -2.25 7.94
N TYR A 148 6.75 -2.38 9.24
CA TYR A 148 6.11 -3.42 10.04
C TYR A 148 4.64 -3.09 10.29
N ILE A 149 3.76 -4.07 10.12
CA ILE A 149 2.30 -3.89 10.16
C ILE A 149 1.79 -3.29 11.49
N ASP A 150 2.36 -3.69 12.64
CA ASP A 150 1.93 -3.15 13.92
C ASP A 150 2.31 -1.68 14.09
N ASP A 151 3.45 -1.27 13.54
CA ASP A 151 3.88 0.13 13.58
C ASP A 151 3.03 0.98 12.65
N LEU A 152 2.65 0.45 11.49
CA LEU A 152 1.66 1.06 10.60
C LEU A 152 0.33 1.26 11.33
N CYS A 153 -0.20 0.23 12.00
CA CYS A 153 -1.46 0.32 12.74
C CYS A 153 -1.39 1.37 13.86
N LYS A 154 -0.30 1.39 14.63
CA LYS A 154 -0.07 2.39 15.69
C LYS A 154 -0.01 3.81 15.10
N ALA A 155 0.67 3.98 13.95
CA ALA A 155 0.78 5.27 13.28
C ALA A 155 -0.61 5.76 12.82
N ILE A 156 -1.42 4.91 12.18
CA ILE A 156 -2.78 5.27 11.75
C ILE A 156 -3.64 5.70 12.95
N ILE A 157 -3.60 4.94 14.06
CA ILE A 157 -4.34 5.30 15.28
C ILE A 157 -3.88 6.67 15.82
N LYS A 158 -2.58 6.93 15.81
CA LYS A 158 -2.02 8.22 16.26
C LYS A 158 -2.48 9.38 15.36
N LEU A 159 -2.53 9.18 14.03
CA LEU A 159 -3.02 10.18 13.08
C LEU A 159 -4.50 10.48 13.30
N ILE A 160 -5.34 9.45 13.50
CA ILE A 160 -6.77 9.60 13.82
C ILE A 160 -6.96 10.41 15.10
N ARG A 161 -6.20 10.08 16.17
CA ARG A 161 -6.25 10.81 17.44
C ARG A 161 -5.82 12.28 17.30
N LYS A 162 -4.86 12.56 16.44
CA LYS A 162 -4.40 13.92 16.11
C LYS A 162 -5.31 14.64 15.12
N ARG A 163 -6.33 13.99 14.59
CA ARG A 163 -7.24 14.52 13.55
C ARG A 163 -6.47 15.03 12.32
N TYR A 164 -5.43 14.29 11.93
CA TYR A 164 -4.64 14.64 10.76
C TYR A 164 -5.50 14.62 9.50
N GLU A 165 -5.26 15.55 8.58
CA GLU A 165 -5.92 15.65 7.27
C GLU A 165 -4.85 15.88 6.20
N GLY A 166 -5.07 15.33 5.00
CA GLY A 166 -4.16 15.50 3.86
C GLY A 166 -3.39 14.24 3.49
N VAL A 167 -2.24 14.42 2.85
CA VAL A 167 -1.38 13.34 2.34
C VAL A 167 -0.20 13.15 3.28
N LEU A 168 0.15 11.89 3.57
CA LEU A 168 1.33 11.56 4.37
C LEU A 168 1.97 10.28 3.86
N HIS A 169 3.32 10.25 3.84
CA HIS A 169 4.08 9.04 3.64
C HIS A 169 4.22 8.27 4.97
N LEU A 170 3.75 7.02 4.99
CA LEU A 170 3.99 6.09 6.09
C LEU A 170 4.99 5.02 5.62
N ILE A 171 6.25 5.27 5.88
CA ILE A 171 7.37 4.44 5.46
C ILE A 171 8.35 4.26 6.62
N SER A 172 9.22 3.26 6.53
CA SER A 172 10.37 3.13 7.43
C SER A 172 11.36 4.27 7.21
N ILE A 173 12.10 4.63 8.26
CA ILE A 173 13.21 5.58 8.17
C ILE A 173 14.36 4.98 7.35
N GLU A 174 14.56 3.68 7.46
CA GLU A 174 15.62 2.97 6.76
C GLU A 174 15.14 2.45 5.40
N SER A 175 15.95 2.65 4.38
CA SER A 175 15.78 2.05 3.07
C SER A 175 16.75 0.89 2.91
N ILE A 176 16.32 -0.18 2.25
CA ILE A 176 17.08 -1.40 2.11
C ILE A 176 16.83 -2.03 0.73
N SER A 177 17.87 -2.55 0.09
CA SER A 177 17.71 -3.26 -1.18
C SER A 177 17.13 -4.67 -0.99
N ARG A 178 16.56 -5.22 -2.05
CA ARG A 178 16.09 -6.61 -2.05
C ARG A 178 17.21 -7.59 -1.69
N TYR A 179 18.40 -7.33 -2.18
CA TYR A 179 19.59 -8.13 -1.87
C TYR A 179 19.95 -8.07 -0.37
N GLU A 180 19.95 -6.88 0.22
CA GLU A 180 20.27 -6.71 1.65
C GLU A 180 19.20 -7.33 2.55
N ILE A 181 17.90 -7.30 2.15
CA ILE A 181 16.83 -8.04 2.83
C ILE A 181 17.17 -9.52 2.86
N ALA A 182 17.50 -10.11 1.71
CA ALA A 182 17.82 -11.53 1.61
C ALA A 182 19.07 -11.89 2.45
N LYS A 183 20.12 -11.09 2.41
CA LYS A 183 21.32 -11.25 3.23
C LYS A 183 21.04 -11.16 4.73
N THR A 184 20.22 -10.21 5.13
CA THR A 184 19.84 -10.02 6.54
C THR A 184 19.09 -11.25 7.06
N ILE A 185 18.13 -11.74 6.28
CA ILE A 185 17.36 -12.95 6.59
C ILE A 185 18.29 -14.20 6.65
N GLN A 186 19.18 -14.35 5.66
CA GLN A 186 20.15 -15.43 5.63
C GLN A 186 21.01 -15.46 6.90
N LYS A 187 21.54 -14.31 7.30
CA LYS A 187 22.35 -14.15 8.50
C LYS A 187 21.56 -14.48 9.77
N TYR A 188 20.34 -13.93 9.89
CA TYR A 188 19.51 -14.12 11.07
C TYR A 188 19.14 -15.59 11.32
N PHE A 189 18.79 -16.32 10.27
CA PHE A 189 18.44 -17.73 10.36
C PHE A 189 19.65 -18.67 10.27
N ASN A 190 20.87 -18.13 10.20
CA ASN A 190 22.11 -18.90 10.06
C ASN A 190 22.05 -19.96 8.94
N LEU A 191 21.46 -19.58 7.81
CA LEU A 191 21.33 -20.44 6.62
C LEU A 191 22.68 -20.46 5.90
N ARG A 192 23.41 -21.56 6.08
CA ARG A 192 24.71 -21.80 5.42
C ARG A 192 24.50 -22.27 3.99
N ASN A 193 25.35 -21.78 3.07
CA ASN A 193 25.47 -22.18 1.65
C ASN A 193 24.20 -21.86 0.80
N ILE A 194 24.06 -20.60 0.50
CA ILE A 194 23.32 -20.17 -0.67
C ILE A 194 24.35 -19.43 -1.52
N GLU A 195 24.79 -20.10 -2.58
CA GLU A 195 25.63 -19.53 -3.62
C GLU A 195 24.82 -18.55 -4.47
#